data_fb42264190c3a6833ddbef6ebe43ac8e
#
_entry.id   fb42264190c3a6833ddbef6ebe43ac8e
#
_cell.length_a   1.000
_cell.length_b   1.000
_cell.length_c   1.000
_cell.angle_alpha   90.00
_cell.angle_beta   90.00
_cell.angle_gamma   90.00
#
_symmetry.space_group_name_H-M   'P 1'
#
loop_
_entity.id
_entity.type
_entity.pdbx_description
1 polymer ?
#
loop_
_entity_poly.entity_id
_entity_poly.type
_entity_poly.pdbx_seq_one_letter_code
_entity_poly.pdbx_strand_id
1 'polypeptide(L)'
;HDALPIWDERYNYASLPLSAGPENGTGLSCYFAMPFEKGARIEIENQSDRNIDAFYFYVDYLEMAKLPKDMGRFHAWYNHNLTEALPEGETEWGVTGAQKPNTTGERNYVFMETQGKGHFVGINYYVHCPTPMWYGEGDDMWFIDGEKVPSLIGTGTEDFFNTAWCPKEAFSHPYFGYPRVNNDIGWLGRTHVYRFFIEDPIFFEKSLKGTIEHGSNNNLTLDLST
;
A
#
# COMPACT_ATOMS: atom_id res chain seq x y z
N HIS A 1 -7.15 1.57 -11.38
CA HIS A 1 -7.86 1.52 -10.10
C HIS A 1 -6.99 2.04 -8.96
N ASP A 2 -5.70 1.76 -8.99
CA ASP A 2 -4.86 1.80 -7.80
C ASP A 2 -4.12 3.13 -7.62
N ALA A 3 -4.25 4.04 -8.55
CA ALA A 3 -3.71 5.39 -8.44
C ALA A 3 -4.77 6.43 -8.01
N LEU A 4 -6.04 6.04 -7.95
CA LEU A 4 -7.12 6.88 -7.47
C LEU A 4 -7.52 6.47 -6.06
N PRO A 5 -7.87 7.41 -5.21
CA PRO A 5 -8.53 7.08 -3.96
C PRO A 5 -9.81 6.31 -4.30
N ILE A 6 -9.83 5.06 -3.91
CA ILE A 6 -10.91 4.07 -4.17
C ILE A 6 -12.22 4.49 -3.52
N TRP A 7 -12.22 5.60 -2.81
CA TRP A 7 -13.25 6.03 -1.91
C TRP A 7 -13.82 7.35 -2.44
N ASP A 8 -14.89 7.78 -1.97
CA ASP A 8 -15.75 8.88 -2.40
C ASP A 8 -15.08 10.26 -2.62
N GLU A 9 -13.83 10.43 -2.26
CA GLU A 9 -13.10 11.68 -2.42
C GLU A 9 -11.84 11.51 -3.26
N ARG A 10 -11.63 12.48 -4.14
CA ARG A 10 -10.38 12.66 -4.88
C ARG A 10 -9.58 13.79 -4.25
N TYR A 11 -8.28 13.68 -4.26
CA TYR A 11 -7.37 14.71 -3.75
C TYR A 11 -6.06 14.70 -4.54
N ASN A 12 -5.35 15.79 -4.47
CA ASN A 12 -4.03 15.91 -5.07
C ASN A 12 -3.00 15.18 -4.20
N TYR A 13 -2.09 14.48 -4.82
CA TYR A 13 -0.87 14.04 -4.17
C TYR A 13 0.28 13.96 -5.18
N ALA A 14 1.52 14.01 -4.70
CA ALA A 14 2.70 13.92 -5.54
C ALA A 14 3.76 13.04 -4.90
N SER A 15 4.24 12.08 -5.67
CA SER A 15 5.44 11.32 -5.36
C SER A 15 6.34 11.27 -6.61
N LEU A 16 7.53 10.69 -6.49
CA LEU A 16 8.41 10.56 -7.64
C LEU A 16 7.80 9.70 -8.75
N PRO A 17 7.31 8.45 -8.47
CA PRO A 17 6.79 7.60 -9.54
C PRO A 17 5.31 7.81 -9.88
N LEU A 18 4.52 8.33 -8.97
CA LEU A 18 3.08 8.50 -9.16
C LEU A 18 2.60 9.87 -8.66
N SER A 19 1.66 10.45 -9.38
CA SER A 19 0.99 11.65 -8.90
C SER A 19 -0.46 11.73 -9.35
N ALA A 20 -1.25 12.46 -8.60
CA ALA A 20 -2.63 12.82 -8.93
C ALA A 20 -2.82 14.34 -8.75
N GLY A 21 -3.31 15.03 -9.78
CA GLY A 21 -3.49 16.49 -9.79
C GLY A 21 -3.58 17.03 -11.21
N PRO A 22 -4.06 18.28 -11.38
CA PRO A 22 -4.76 19.14 -10.43
C PRO A 22 -6.23 18.74 -10.21
N GLU A 23 -7.05 19.71 -9.80
CA GLU A 23 -8.51 19.55 -9.70
C GLU A 23 -8.92 18.32 -8.86
N ASN A 24 -8.38 18.25 -7.65
CA ASN A 24 -8.64 17.11 -6.75
C ASN A 24 -8.26 15.76 -7.36
N GLY A 25 -7.09 15.67 -8.00
CA GLY A 25 -6.55 14.43 -8.50
C GLY A 25 -7.21 13.90 -9.78
N THR A 26 -7.71 14.78 -10.65
CA THR A 26 -8.30 14.35 -11.94
C THR A 26 -7.27 13.94 -12.97
N GLY A 27 -6.07 14.52 -12.96
CA GLY A 27 -4.94 14.10 -13.78
C GLY A 27 -4.11 13.06 -13.06
N LEU A 28 -3.77 11.96 -13.72
CA LEU A 28 -2.97 10.89 -13.17
C LEU A 28 -1.68 10.74 -13.96
N SER A 29 -0.55 10.62 -13.27
CA SER A 29 0.75 10.37 -13.90
C SER A 29 1.42 9.15 -13.27
N CYS A 30 2.05 8.34 -14.13
CA CYS A 30 2.83 7.16 -13.73
C CYS A 30 4.16 7.16 -14.48
N TYR A 31 5.24 7.18 -13.73
CA TYR A 31 6.62 7.17 -14.24
C TYR A 31 7.31 5.82 -14.02
N PHE A 32 6.60 4.80 -13.55
CA PHE A 32 7.15 3.46 -13.52
C PHE A 32 7.44 2.96 -14.94
N ALA A 33 8.66 2.53 -15.18
CA ALA A 33 9.02 1.89 -16.43
C ALA A 33 8.32 0.54 -16.56
N MET A 34 7.70 0.30 -17.73
CA MET A 34 6.96 -0.94 -18.04
C MET A 34 7.57 -1.62 -19.27
N PRO A 35 8.70 -2.33 -19.12
CA PRO A 35 9.42 -2.94 -20.26
C PRO A 35 8.58 -4.00 -20.98
N PHE A 36 8.65 -4.02 -22.31
CA PHE A 36 7.98 -5.01 -23.14
C PHE A 36 8.87 -5.42 -24.33
N GLU A 37 8.71 -6.63 -24.86
CA GLU A 37 9.54 -7.15 -25.95
C GLU A 37 8.97 -6.93 -27.35
N LYS A 38 7.69 -7.23 -27.54
CA LYS A 38 7.07 -7.26 -28.87
C LYS A 38 5.97 -6.22 -29.05
N GLY A 39 5.33 -5.84 -27.98
CA GLY A 39 4.24 -4.87 -27.98
C GLY A 39 3.67 -4.72 -26.60
N ALA A 40 2.97 -3.62 -26.39
CA ALA A 40 2.22 -3.34 -25.19
C ALA A 40 0.77 -3.01 -25.57
N ARG A 41 -0.15 -3.32 -24.70
CA ARG A 41 -1.56 -2.96 -24.82
C ARG A 41 -2.02 -2.37 -23.49
N ILE A 42 -2.56 -1.19 -23.56
CA ILE A 42 -3.15 -0.49 -22.43
C ILE A 42 -4.65 -0.46 -22.62
N GLU A 43 -5.38 -0.94 -21.64
CA GLU A 43 -6.84 -0.96 -21.67
C GLU A 43 -7.38 -0.22 -20.44
N ILE A 44 -8.47 0.47 -20.66
CA ILE A 44 -9.21 1.16 -19.62
C ILE A 44 -10.64 0.70 -19.69
N GLU A 45 -11.13 0.18 -18.59
CA GLU A 45 -12.49 -0.27 -18.42
C GLU A 45 -13.28 0.75 -17.60
N ASN A 46 -14.42 1.18 -18.15
CA ASN A 46 -15.39 1.97 -17.40
C ASN A 46 -16.32 1.02 -16.63
N GLN A 47 -16.14 0.92 -15.32
CA GLN A 47 -16.96 0.08 -14.44
C GLN A 47 -18.16 0.82 -13.84
N SER A 48 -18.42 2.04 -14.28
CA SER A 48 -19.60 2.80 -13.84
C SER A 48 -20.78 2.59 -14.82
N ASP A 49 -21.96 2.92 -14.36
CA ASP A 49 -23.19 2.96 -15.17
C ASP A 49 -23.35 4.25 -15.99
N ARG A 50 -22.34 5.14 -15.95
CA ARG A 50 -22.34 6.44 -16.64
C ARG A 50 -21.38 6.42 -17.81
N ASN A 51 -21.73 7.11 -18.88
CA ASN A 51 -20.82 7.35 -20.00
C ASN A 51 -19.68 8.26 -19.59
N ILE A 52 -18.50 8.00 -20.12
CA ILE A 52 -17.37 8.92 -20.06
C ILE A 52 -17.36 9.68 -21.39
N ASP A 53 -17.67 10.98 -21.35
CA ASP A 53 -17.77 11.80 -22.56
C ASP A 53 -16.42 12.14 -23.16
N ALA A 54 -15.37 12.20 -22.32
CA ALA A 54 -14.01 12.50 -22.75
C ALA A 54 -12.97 11.80 -21.86
N PHE A 55 -12.00 11.18 -22.49
CA PHE A 55 -10.83 10.59 -21.84
C PHE A 55 -9.58 10.92 -22.65
N TYR A 56 -8.61 11.58 -22.02
CA TYR A 56 -7.37 11.99 -22.66
C TYR A 56 -6.20 11.27 -22.02
N PHE A 57 -5.24 10.83 -22.83
CA PHE A 57 -4.05 10.16 -22.32
C PHE A 57 -2.83 10.41 -23.19
N TYR A 58 -1.66 10.28 -22.59
CA TYR A 58 -0.36 10.23 -23.25
C TYR A 58 0.35 8.96 -22.79
N VAL A 59 1.08 8.34 -23.71
CA VAL A 59 1.97 7.22 -23.41
C VAL A 59 3.29 7.49 -24.10
N ASP A 60 4.32 7.76 -23.32
CA ASP A 60 5.68 7.88 -23.80
C ASP A 60 6.38 6.54 -23.77
N TYR A 61 7.09 6.18 -24.82
CA TYR A 61 7.85 4.95 -24.87
C TYR A 61 9.18 5.09 -25.60
N LEU A 62 10.11 4.23 -25.30
CA LEU A 62 11.44 4.16 -25.88
C LEU A 62 11.56 2.89 -26.71
N GLU A 63 11.84 3.04 -28.01
CA GLU A 63 12.23 1.88 -28.85
C GLU A 63 13.69 1.52 -28.58
N MET A 64 13.91 0.26 -28.22
CA MET A 64 15.22 -0.28 -27.97
C MET A 64 15.49 -1.44 -28.94
N ALA A 65 16.69 -1.50 -29.54
CA ALA A 65 17.06 -2.61 -30.41
C ALA A 65 16.99 -3.97 -29.69
N LYS A 66 17.21 -3.99 -28.40
CA LYS A 66 17.13 -5.17 -27.53
C LYS A 66 16.96 -4.74 -26.08
N LEU A 67 16.08 -5.42 -25.35
CA LEU A 67 16.00 -5.28 -23.90
C LEU A 67 17.21 -5.97 -23.24
N PRO A 68 17.73 -5.43 -22.14
CA PRO A 68 18.67 -6.14 -21.26
C PRO A 68 18.12 -7.51 -20.85
N LYS A 69 19.00 -8.51 -20.74
CA LYS A 69 18.60 -9.90 -20.49
C LYS A 69 17.82 -10.06 -19.18
N ASP A 70 18.20 -9.31 -18.16
CA ASP A 70 17.66 -9.42 -16.80
C ASP A 70 16.63 -8.31 -16.47
N MET A 71 16.10 -7.68 -17.51
CA MET A 71 15.09 -6.65 -17.31
C MET A 71 13.75 -7.28 -16.90
N GLY A 72 13.30 -6.94 -15.70
CA GLY A 72 12.01 -7.36 -15.15
C GLY A 72 10.82 -6.82 -15.92
N ARG A 73 9.64 -7.19 -15.48
CA ARG A 73 8.36 -6.63 -15.94
C ARG A 73 7.69 -5.96 -14.76
N PHE A 74 7.06 -4.84 -15.03
CA PHE A 74 6.27 -4.17 -14.00
C PHE A 74 4.99 -4.97 -13.74
N HIS A 75 4.71 -5.22 -12.47
CA HIS A 75 3.48 -5.82 -11.99
C HIS A 75 2.90 -4.92 -10.91
N ALA A 76 1.61 -4.69 -10.99
CA ALA A 76 0.84 -4.06 -9.92
C ALA A 76 -0.19 -5.07 -9.40
N TRP A 77 -0.37 -5.07 -8.11
CA TRP A 77 -1.34 -5.94 -7.43
C TRP A 77 -2.25 -5.10 -6.55
N TYR A 78 -3.50 -5.45 -6.52
CA TYR A 78 -4.49 -4.83 -5.66
C TYR A 78 -5.08 -5.88 -4.72
N ASN A 79 -5.11 -5.57 -3.45
CA ASN A 79 -5.79 -6.36 -2.44
C ASN A 79 -6.62 -5.47 -1.53
N HIS A 80 -7.74 -5.99 -1.10
CA HIS A 80 -8.62 -5.35 -0.13
C HIS A 80 -9.09 -6.43 0.83
N ASN A 81 -9.01 -6.15 2.11
CA ASN A 81 -9.48 -7.05 3.15
C ASN A 81 -10.23 -6.27 4.24
N LEU A 82 -11.23 -6.91 4.79
CA LEU A 82 -11.87 -6.49 6.02
C LEU A 82 -11.22 -7.30 7.15
N THR A 83 -10.62 -6.60 8.10
CA THR A 83 -9.98 -7.26 9.25
C THR A 83 -11.03 -7.86 10.17
N GLU A 84 -10.74 -9.04 10.71
CA GLU A 84 -11.65 -9.72 11.64
C GLU A 84 -11.39 -9.28 13.07
N ALA A 85 -12.46 -9.03 13.83
CA ALA A 85 -12.37 -8.70 15.25
C ALA A 85 -11.80 -9.88 16.07
N LEU A 86 -11.01 -9.53 17.08
CA LEU A 86 -10.61 -10.52 18.08
C LEU A 86 -11.80 -10.90 18.96
N PRO A 87 -11.90 -12.16 19.40
CA PRO A 87 -12.96 -12.58 20.30
C PRO A 87 -13.03 -11.78 21.62
N GLU A 88 -11.88 -11.28 22.05
CA GLU A 88 -11.73 -10.49 23.28
C GLU A 88 -12.06 -8.99 23.06
N GLY A 89 -12.34 -8.59 21.82
CA GLY A 89 -12.59 -7.21 21.46
C GLY A 89 -11.32 -6.38 21.26
N GLU A 90 -11.49 -5.12 20.91
CA GLU A 90 -10.39 -4.18 20.67
C GLU A 90 -9.84 -3.61 21.97
N THR A 91 -8.53 -3.54 22.03
CA THR A 91 -7.85 -2.76 23.08
C THR A 91 -6.78 -1.90 22.46
N GLU A 92 -6.90 -0.57 22.59
CA GLU A 92 -5.94 0.40 22.05
C GLU A 92 -4.52 0.14 22.55
N TRP A 93 -4.39 -0.27 23.78
CA TRP A 93 -3.12 -0.51 24.46
C TRP A 93 -3.05 -1.90 25.12
N GLY A 94 -3.87 -2.81 24.72
CA GLY A 94 -3.83 -4.22 25.18
C GLY A 94 -2.50 -4.92 24.94
N VAL A 95 -1.59 -4.16 24.51
CA VAL A 95 -0.30 -4.42 23.93
C VAL A 95 0.82 -4.37 24.94
N THR A 96 0.65 -3.70 26.02
CA THR A 96 1.77 -3.36 26.88
C THR A 96 2.21 -4.51 27.75
N GLY A 97 2.55 -5.61 27.19
CA GLY A 97 3.59 -6.35 27.81
C GLY A 97 3.36 -7.81 28.16
N ALA A 98 2.31 -8.46 27.74
CA ALA A 98 2.16 -9.89 28.06
C ALA A 98 1.74 -10.77 26.87
N GLN A 99 1.65 -10.20 25.69
CA GLN A 99 1.24 -10.98 24.53
C GLN A 99 2.46 -11.67 23.90
N LYS A 100 2.25 -12.88 23.46
CA LYS A 100 3.26 -13.62 22.70
C LYS A 100 3.52 -12.88 21.39
N PRO A 101 4.76 -12.51 21.05
CA PRO A 101 5.06 -11.83 19.80
C PRO A 101 4.53 -12.62 18.60
N ASN A 102 3.94 -11.92 17.65
CA ASN A 102 3.58 -12.50 16.37
C ASN A 102 4.85 -12.66 15.53
N THR A 103 5.26 -13.89 15.33
CA THR A 103 6.48 -14.22 14.57
C THR A 103 6.18 -14.94 13.26
N THR A 104 4.92 -15.21 12.99
CA THR A 104 4.50 -15.98 11.81
C THR A 104 3.71 -15.16 10.79
N GLY A 105 3.29 -13.96 11.17
CA GLY A 105 2.39 -13.14 10.35
C GLY A 105 1.00 -13.75 10.18
N GLU A 106 0.63 -14.69 11.04
CA GLU A 106 -0.72 -15.25 11.06
C GLU A 106 -1.72 -14.13 11.35
N ARG A 107 -2.79 -14.06 10.56
CA ARG A 107 -3.82 -13.01 10.61
C ARG A 107 -3.38 -11.61 10.17
N ASN A 108 -2.12 -11.41 9.78
CA ASN A 108 -1.70 -10.14 9.20
C ASN A 108 -2.45 -9.85 7.89
N TYR A 109 -2.66 -8.59 7.61
CA TYR A 109 -3.08 -8.17 6.28
C TYR A 109 -1.95 -8.43 5.28
N VAL A 110 -2.23 -9.20 4.23
CA VAL A 110 -1.27 -9.47 3.15
C VAL A 110 -1.39 -8.37 2.12
N PHE A 111 -0.43 -7.47 2.06
CA PHE A 111 -0.42 -6.39 1.08
C PHE A 111 0.37 -6.72 -0.19
N MET A 112 1.18 -7.77 -0.17
CA MET A 112 1.95 -8.26 -1.32
C MET A 112 2.20 -9.76 -1.22
N GLU A 113 1.90 -10.48 -2.29
CA GLU A 113 2.30 -11.88 -2.42
C GLU A 113 2.58 -12.20 -3.90
N THR A 114 3.76 -12.74 -4.18
CA THR A 114 4.16 -13.09 -5.54
C THR A 114 5.17 -14.23 -5.57
N GLN A 115 5.27 -14.86 -6.73
CA GLN A 115 6.28 -15.88 -7.03
C GLN A 115 7.11 -15.46 -8.25
N GLY A 116 8.35 -15.89 -8.28
CA GLY A 116 9.32 -15.54 -9.31
C GLY A 116 10.49 -14.79 -8.74
N LYS A 117 11.26 -14.15 -9.61
CA LYS A 117 12.41 -13.31 -9.26
C LYS A 117 12.09 -11.85 -9.53
N GLY A 118 12.41 -10.98 -8.60
CA GLY A 118 12.15 -9.56 -8.75
C GLY A 118 12.51 -8.74 -7.53
N HIS A 119 11.91 -7.56 -7.47
CA HIS A 119 12.02 -6.70 -6.30
C HIS A 119 10.75 -5.88 -6.11
N PHE A 120 10.42 -5.63 -4.87
CA PHE A 120 9.30 -4.80 -4.49
C PHE A 120 9.71 -3.32 -4.54
N VAL A 121 8.89 -2.49 -5.16
CA VAL A 121 9.20 -1.07 -5.41
C VAL A 121 8.23 -0.09 -4.77
N GLY A 122 7.17 -0.57 -4.13
CA GLY A 122 6.30 0.37 -3.42
C GLY A 122 4.88 -0.07 -3.21
N ILE A 123 4.20 0.73 -2.42
CA ILE A 123 2.80 0.50 -2.02
C ILE A 123 2.07 1.83 -1.86
N ASN A 124 0.82 1.87 -2.31
CA ASN A 124 -0.20 2.78 -1.84
C ASN A 124 -1.11 2.02 -0.88
N TYR A 125 -1.23 2.48 0.34
CA TYR A 125 -1.93 1.80 1.41
C TYR A 125 -3.07 2.67 1.94
N TYR A 126 -4.25 2.09 2.00
CA TYR A 126 -5.46 2.76 2.44
C TYR A 126 -6.02 2.07 3.68
N VAL A 127 -6.27 2.85 4.71
CA VAL A 127 -6.89 2.37 5.93
C VAL A 127 -8.22 3.09 6.13
N HIS A 128 -9.26 2.33 6.37
CA HIS A 128 -10.51 2.82 6.91
C HIS A 128 -10.59 2.36 8.36
N CYS A 129 -10.25 3.27 9.27
CA CYS A 129 -10.33 3.02 10.69
C CYS A 129 -11.69 3.47 11.21
N PRO A 130 -12.54 2.59 11.69
CA PRO A 130 -13.88 2.91 12.13
C PRO A 130 -13.96 3.27 13.61
N THR A 131 -12.84 3.33 14.30
CA THR A 131 -12.74 3.83 15.68
C THR A 131 -11.82 5.05 15.75
N PRO A 132 -11.89 5.88 16.79
CA PRO A 132 -10.95 6.97 16.98
C PRO A 132 -9.57 6.54 17.45
N MET A 133 -9.34 5.23 17.63
CA MET A 133 -8.06 4.69 18.09
C MET A 133 -6.99 4.70 16.99
N TRP A 134 -5.73 4.81 17.39
CA TRP A 134 -4.61 4.71 16.47
C TRP A 134 -4.45 3.26 15.96
N TYR A 135 -4.35 3.09 14.67
CA TYR A 135 -4.28 1.78 13.99
C TYR A 135 -2.83 1.33 13.69
N GLY A 136 -1.88 2.21 13.84
CA GLY A 136 -0.57 2.06 13.19
C GLY A 136 0.54 1.46 14.05
N GLU A 137 0.23 0.71 15.10
CA GLU A 137 1.21 -0.03 15.91
C GLU A 137 1.60 -1.39 15.32
N GLY A 138 1.03 -1.76 14.18
CA GLY A 138 1.25 -3.07 13.58
C GLY A 138 2.53 -3.15 12.78
N ASP A 139 3.32 -4.20 13.04
CA ASP A 139 4.59 -4.45 12.38
C ASP A 139 4.41 -4.95 10.95
N ASP A 140 5.24 -4.46 10.04
CA ASP A 140 5.40 -5.10 8.73
C ASP A 140 6.33 -6.32 8.84
N MET A 141 6.00 -7.35 8.05
CA MET A 141 6.76 -8.60 8.03
C MET A 141 6.98 -9.06 6.60
N TRP A 142 8.22 -9.42 6.29
CA TRP A 142 8.62 -9.85 4.96
C TRP A 142 9.16 -11.26 4.97
N PHE A 143 8.48 -12.13 4.23
CA PHE A 143 8.87 -13.52 4.01
C PHE A 143 9.48 -13.64 2.63
N ILE A 144 10.80 -13.81 2.57
CA ILE A 144 11.56 -13.84 1.34
C ILE A 144 11.89 -15.29 0.99
N ASP A 145 11.68 -15.67 -0.28
CA ASP A 145 12.07 -16.97 -0.84
C ASP A 145 11.55 -18.21 -0.10
N GLY A 146 10.36 -18.09 0.50
CA GLY A 146 9.69 -19.19 1.19
C GLY A 146 10.04 -19.33 2.66
N GLU A 147 10.57 -18.29 3.27
CA GLU A 147 10.79 -18.23 4.72
C GLU A 147 9.50 -18.52 5.51
N LYS A 148 9.67 -19.19 6.64
CA LYS A 148 8.56 -19.44 7.59
C LYS A 148 8.53 -18.44 8.72
N VAL A 149 9.67 -17.82 8.99
CA VAL A 149 9.84 -16.73 9.94
C VAL A 149 10.39 -15.58 9.13
N PRO A 150 9.80 -14.39 9.21
CA PRO A 150 10.23 -13.28 8.38
C PRO A 150 11.65 -12.83 8.75
N SER A 151 12.48 -12.57 7.74
CA SER A 151 13.83 -12.05 7.93
C SER A 151 13.87 -10.54 8.14
N LEU A 152 12.83 -9.84 7.68
CA LEU A 152 12.64 -8.42 7.91
C LEU A 152 11.34 -8.22 8.70
N ILE A 153 11.43 -7.56 9.84
CA ILE A 153 10.30 -7.20 10.69
C ILE A 153 10.46 -5.72 11.05
N GLY A 154 9.41 -4.97 10.86
CA GLY A 154 9.34 -3.56 11.26
C GLY A 154 8.95 -3.38 12.72
N THR A 155 8.60 -2.16 13.07
CA THR A 155 8.28 -1.73 14.44
C THR A 155 6.95 -0.95 14.53
N GLY A 156 6.24 -0.86 13.43
CA GLY A 156 4.96 -0.16 13.35
C GLY A 156 4.62 0.27 11.93
N THR A 157 3.35 0.44 11.67
CA THR A 157 2.85 0.88 10.35
C THR A 157 3.39 2.26 10.00
N GLU A 158 3.43 3.20 10.94
CA GLU A 158 3.98 4.53 10.70
C GLU A 158 5.46 4.49 10.36
N ASP A 159 6.23 3.63 11.04
CA ASP A 159 7.65 3.44 10.80
C ASP A 159 7.90 2.83 9.43
N PHE A 160 7.10 1.84 9.07
CA PHE A 160 7.12 1.25 7.73
C PHE A 160 6.94 2.30 6.63
N PHE A 161 6.10 3.29 6.84
CA PHE A 161 5.87 4.39 5.91
C PHE A 161 6.81 5.60 6.11
N ASN A 162 7.94 5.43 6.80
CA ASN A 162 8.96 6.46 7.05
C ASN A 162 8.42 7.69 7.80
N THR A 163 7.49 7.46 8.69
CA THR A 163 6.92 8.52 9.56
C THR A 163 7.07 8.15 11.02
N ALA A 164 6.54 8.95 11.90
CA ALA A 164 6.60 8.70 13.33
C ALA A 164 5.49 9.46 14.07
N TRP A 165 5.17 9.01 15.26
CA TRP A 165 4.29 9.68 16.20
C TRP A 165 2.87 9.94 15.66
N CYS A 166 2.28 8.92 15.04
CA CYS A 166 0.90 8.96 14.55
C CYS A 166 0.64 10.22 13.70
N PRO A 167 1.09 10.30 12.44
CA PRO A 167 1.00 11.49 11.61
C PRO A 167 -0.41 12.05 11.53
N LYS A 168 -0.57 13.36 11.85
CA LYS A 168 -1.88 14.06 11.87
C LYS A 168 -2.03 15.10 10.78
N GLU A 169 -1.01 15.31 9.99
CA GLU A 169 -0.99 16.29 8.91
C GLU A 169 -0.76 15.61 7.57
N ALA A 170 -1.49 16.05 6.55
CA ALA A 170 -1.29 15.58 5.20
C ALA A 170 0.00 16.16 4.63
N PHE A 171 0.82 15.31 4.02
CA PHE A 171 2.06 15.69 3.35
C PHE A 171 2.42 14.74 2.23
N SER A 172 3.29 15.18 1.33
CA SER A 172 3.82 14.37 0.24
C SER A 172 5.32 14.62 0.07
N HIS A 173 6.10 13.56 0.09
CA HIS A 173 7.52 13.53 -0.25
C HIS A 173 7.76 12.65 -1.49
N PRO A 174 8.92 12.73 -2.15
CA PRO A 174 9.19 11.94 -3.35
C PRO A 174 8.96 10.44 -3.21
N TYR A 175 9.29 9.86 -2.06
CA TYR A 175 9.23 8.41 -1.85
C TYR A 175 8.18 7.95 -0.83
N PHE A 176 7.65 8.84 0.00
CA PHE A 176 6.66 8.50 1.02
C PHE A 176 5.77 9.69 1.36
N GLY A 177 4.64 9.43 1.97
CA GLY A 177 3.75 10.51 2.41
C GLY A 177 2.39 10.02 2.89
N TYR A 178 1.69 10.94 3.52
CA TYR A 178 0.29 10.80 3.95
C TYR A 178 -0.55 11.86 3.21
N PRO A 179 -0.97 11.63 1.98
CA PRO A 179 -1.76 12.61 1.22
C PRO A 179 -3.17 12.81 1.77
N ARG A 180 -3.64 11.88 2.59
CA ARG A 180 -4.90 12.01 3.31
C ARG A 180 -4.77 11.49 4.73
N VAL A 181 -5.12 12.32 5.68
CA VAL A 181 -5.23 11.99 7.10
C VAL A 181 -6.60 12.47 7.59
N ASN A 182 -7.36 11.57 8.20
CA ASN A 182 -8.57 11.96 8.91
C ASN A 182 -8.25 12.03 10.41
N ASN A 183 -8.40 13.21 10.98
CA ASN A 183 -8.03 13.50 12.37
C ASN A 183 -9.07 14.34 13.12
N ASP A 184 -10.29 14.43 12.60
CA ASP A 184 -11.38 15.21 13.21
C ASP A 184 -11.83 14.60 14.54
N ILE A 185 -11.88 13.26 14.60
CA ILE A 185 -12.19 12.50 15.81
C ILE A 185 -11.15 11.39 15.95
N GLY A 186 -10.00 11.72 16.53
CA GLY A 186 -8.89 10.77 16.63
C GLY A 186 -8.50 10.25 15.24
N TRP A 187 -8.52 8.93 15.04
CA TRP A 187 -8.17 8.25 13.78
C TRP A 187 -9.38 7.68 13.04
N LEU A 188 -10.57 8.00 13.50
CA LEU A 188 -11.80 7.58 12.83
C LEU A 188 -11.82 8.06 11.38
N GLY A 189 -12.02 7.14 10.45
CA GLY A 189 -12.19 7.44 9.03
C GLY A 189 -11.02 6.97 8.17
N ARG A 190 -10.69 7.71 7.13
CA ARG A 190 -9.86 7.23 6.02
C ARG A 190 -8.51 7.90 5.97
N THR A 191 -7.49 7.08 5.89
CA THR A 191 -6.10 7.49 5.71
C THR A 191 -5.54 6.89 4.43
N HIS A 192 -4.79 7.67 3.69
CA HIS A 192 -3.97 7.19 2.58
C HIS A 192 -2.52 7.48 2.90
N VAL A 193 -1.70 6.47 2.78
CA VAL A 193 -0.27 6.54 2.96
C VAL A 193 0.44 5.80 1.83
N TYR A 194 1.62 6.24 1.43
CA TYR A 194 2.42 5.56 0.42
C TYR A 194 3.90 5.54 0.79
N ARG A 195 4.57 4.49 0.31
CA ARG A 195 6.04 4.39 0.30
C ARG A 195 6.49 3.70 -0.97
N PHE A 196 7.50 4.28 -1.62
CA PHE A 196 8.16 3.72 -2.80
C PHE A 196 9.62 3.42 -2.50
N PHE A 197 9.98 2.15 -2.66
CA PHE A 197 11.31 1.59 -2.41
C PHE A 197 12.15 1.66 -3.68
N ILE A 198 12.37 2.86 -4.21
CA ILE A 198 13.11 3.05 -5.45
C ILE A 198 14.60 2.91 -5.21
N GLU A 199 15.09 3.50 -4.12
CA GLU A 199 16.51 3.47 -3.75
C GLU A 199 16.87 2.28 -2.86
N ASP A 200 15.89 1.67 -2.20
CA ASP A 200 16.03 0.59 -1.23
C ASP A 200 15.11 -0.61 -1.49
N PRO A 201 15.06 -1.15 -2.73
CA PRO A 201 14.11 -2.20 -3.09
C PRO A 201 14.34 -3.51 -2.33
N ILE A 202 13.27 -4.23 -2.05
CA ILE A 202 13.30 -5.53 -1.40
C ILE A 202 13.38 -6.61 -2.47
N PHE A 203 14.53 -7.27 -2.58
CA PHE A 203 14.81 -8.28 -3.60
C PHE A 203 14.38 -9.68 -3.18
N PHE A 204 13.98 -10.49 -4.16
CA PHE A 204 13.66 -11.90 -3.97
C PHE A 204 14.05 -12.72 -5.23
N GLU A 205 14.36 -13.98 -5.04
CA GLU A 205 14.77 -14.91 -6.12
C GLU A 205 13.70 -15.97 -6.45
N LYS A 206 12.75 -16.22 -5.55
CA LYS A 206 11.72 -17.26 -5.71
C LYS A 206 10.32 -16.76 -5.36
N SER A 207 10.19 -16.03 -4.28
CA SER A 207 8.90 -15.53 -3.81
C SER A 207 9.08 -14.40 -2.82
N LEU A 208 8.06 -13.57 -2.74
CA LEU A 208 7.96 -12.52 -1.73
C LEU A 208 6.54 -12.49 -1.18
N LYS A 209 6.43 -12.42 0.15
CA LYS A 209 5.19 -12.12 0.83
C LYS A 209 5.44 -11.01 1.83
N GLY A 210 4.73 -9.89 1.65
CA GLY A 210 4.72 -8.74 2.55
C GLY A 210 3.40 -8.67 3.28
N THR A 211 3.45 -8.55 4.59
CA THR A 211 2.27 -8.47 5.45
C THR A 211 2.44 -7.35 6.47
N ILE A 212 1.34 -6.88 7.01
CA ILE A 212 1.33 -5.90 8.09
C ILE A 212 0.25 -6.27 9.10
N GLU A 213 0.57 -6.10 10.36
CA GLU A 213 -0.40 -6.26 11.43
C GLU A 213 -1.42 -5.10 11.40
N HIS A 214 -2.63 -5.37 11.83
CA HIS A 214 -3.64 -4.34 12.04
C HIS A 214 -3.73 -3.99 13.54
N GLY A 215 -2.98 -2.96 13.93
CA GLY A 215 -2.63 -2.72 15.33
C GLY A 215 -1.59 -3.73 15.82
N SER A 216 -0.96 -3.47 16.96
CA SER A 216 0.06 -4.35 17.51
C SER A 216 -0.48 -5.77 17.72
N ASN A 217 0.24 -6.77 17.21
CA ASN A 217 -0.15 -8.18 17.26
C ASN A 217 -1.59 -8.46 16.77
N ASN A 218 -2.07 -7.71 15.79
CA ASN A 218 -3.44 -7.80 15.24
C ASN A 218 -4.55 -7.55 16.27
N ASN A 219 -4.34 -6.65 17.20
CA ASN A 219 -5.30 -6.32 18.24
C ASN A 219 -6.39 -5.34 17.80
N LEU A 220 -6.14 -4.56 16.74
CA LEU A 220 -7.14 -3.68 16.16
C LEU A 220 -7.93 -4.42 15.11
N THR A 221 -9.10 -4.81 15.47
CA THR A 221 -10.03 -5.48 14.59
C THR A 221 -11.41 -4.94 14.85
N LEU A 222 -12.16 -4.77 13.80
CA LEU A 222 -13.50 -4.27 13.87
C LEU A 222 -14.50 -5.33 13.58
N ASP A 223 -15.48 -5.33 14.43
CA ASP A 223 -16.78 -5.90 14.12
C ASP A 223 -17.67 -4.81 13.52
N LEU A 224 -17.88 -4.86 12.21
CA LEU A 224 -18.84 -4.00 11.51
C LEU A 224 -20.24 -4.58 11.50
N SER A 225 -20.51 -5.58 12.32
CA SER A 225 -21.80 -6.27 12.39
C SER A 225 -22.85 -5.57 13.26
N THR A 226 -22.54 -4.36 13.78
CA THR A 226 -23.50 -3.54 14.54
C THR A 226 -23.96 -2.29 13.79
#